data_6bdf0219bb8617da097f6dc9ebf31b37
#
_entry.id   6bdf0219bb8617da097f6dc9ebf31b37
#
_cell.length_a   1.000
_cell.length_b   1.000
_cell.length_c   1.000
_cell.angle_alpha   90.00
_cell.angle_beta   90.00
_cell.angle_gamma   90.00
#
_symmetry.space_group_name_H-M   'P 1'
#
loop_
_entity.id
_entity.type
_entity.pdbx_description
1 polymer ?
#
loop_
_entity_poly.entity_id
_entity_poly.type
_entity_poly.pdbx_seq_one_letter_code
_entity_poly.pdbx_strand_id
1 'polypeptide(L)'
;MKAYDPDDLSTRPTRRQPPGDELRVAVTFNRPGQLGGPTKFGARMSTDTVSSFIPDPAQADLAIAELARCGFTLTGRGSLSASMRCTRAQFEAVFQTKLARMTAPGGSAAQVSSVLYPPDGAPWNPDPSLQALLDDVYIQWPHIYMAKAAKSAKSTKPSAKTPAKAPAKRTPKGAQGALPSATPPAIPYFHLDAPADIARHLNATPVHLQGITGKGVRVVMIDSGFGHSHPYFRANGYTSSIVLAPGAADRSTDGNGHGTGESANIFAIAPGATFIGVKLDNEADPTSGASVLEGLQEALKHDPHVISVSLGYDLRGPNNTPLATLPNSLVALEAEIQAAVKRGIVIVFSAGNGHYSFPGQMPDVVSAGGVFVDQAGSMRASDYASAFRSRIYSGRNVPDVCGLVGLLPHANYLALPIPSACEIDRENSAFDGTLPADGWGVFSGTSAAAPQLAGLCALLLQASPKLSPGDVKAILRRTARDVRTGHANPASDPRGVGLAAGAGEDGATGAGLVDALAAVKQLL
;
A
#
# COMPACT_ATOMS: atom_id res chain seq x y z
N MET A 1 16.63 -21.95 2.82
CA MET A 1 15.42 -21.25 3.23
C MET A 1 15.29 -21.38 4.73
N LYS A 2 15.31 -20.29 5.49
CA LYS A 2 14.96 -20.36 6.90
C LYS A 2 13.46 -20.57 7.01
N ALA A 3 13.09 -21.44 7.95
CA ALA A 3 11.70 -21.57 8.36
C ALA A 3 11.14 -20.20 8.77
N TYR A 4 9.91 -19.95 8.39
CA TYR A 4 9.06 -18.90 8.88
C TYR A 4 9.16 -18.78 10.41
N ASP A 5 9.43 -17.58 10.87
CA ASP A 5 9.33 -17.26 12.29
C ASP A 5 7.93 -16.69 12.54
N PRO A 6 7.05 -17.42 13.23
CA PRO A 6 5.70 -16.95 13.52
C PRO A 6 5.69 -15.72 14.44
N ASP A 7 6.82 -15.39 15.06
CA ASP A 7 6.98 -14.21 15.92
C ASP A 7 7.61 -13.02 15.21
N ASP A 8 7.99 -13.16 13.92
CA ASP A 8 8.41 -12.02 13.11
C ASP A 8 7.19 -11.17 12.70
N LEU A 9 6.92 -10.14 13.49
CA LEU A 9 5.79 -9.22 13.31
C LEU A 9 5.82 -8.45 11.98
N SER A 10 7.01 -8.32 11.35
CA SER A 10 7.17 -7.58 10.09
C SER A 10 6.56 -8.26 8.87
N THR A 11 6.27 -9.55 8.98
CA THR A 11 5.68 -10.36 7.92
C THR A 11 4.25 -10.80 8.24
N ARG A 12 3.74 -10.44 9.42
CA ARG A 12 2.36 -10.76 9.79
C ARG A 12 1.41 -9.93 8.95
N PRO A 13 0.34 -10.55 8.40
CA PRO A 13 -0.78 -9.76 7.92
C PRO A 13 -1.27 -8.92 9.10
N THR A 14 -1.42 -7.63 8.88
CA THR A 14 -1.92 -6.68 9.88
C THR A 14 -3.32 -7.03 10.35
N ARG A 15 -3.98 -7.95 9.64
CA ARG A 15 -5.28 -8.47 10.01
C ARG A 15 -5.33 -9.97 9.87
N ARG A 16 -5.60 -10.63 10.97
CA ARG A 16 -6.16 -11.98 10.95
C ARG A 16 -7.61 -11.86 10.49
N GLN A 17 -8.08 -12.84 9.72
CA GLN A 17 -9.51 -13.04 9.56
C GLN A 17 -10.13 -13.12 10.97
N PRO A 18 -11.26 -12.46 11.24
CA PRO A 18 -11.85 -12.44 12.58
C PRO A 18 -11.85 -13.82 13.21
N PRO A 19 -11.46 -13.96 14.49
CA PRO A 19 -11.64 -15.21 15.19
C PRO A 19 -13.14 -15.47 15.29
N GLY A 20 -13.64 -16.52 14.67
CA GLY A 20 -15.05 -16.81 14.58
C GLY A 20 -15.55 -16.85 13.15
N ASP A 21 -16.81 -16.60 12.96
CA ASP A 21 -17.55 -16.89 11.74
C ASP A 21 -17.79 -15.66 10.84
N GLU A 22 -17.27 -14.46 11.18
CA GLU A 22 -17.48 -13.28 10.34
C GLU A 22 -16.60 -13.31 9.08
N LEU A 23 -17.24 -13.10 7.94
CA LEU A 23 -16.61 -12.99 6.62
C LEU A 23 -16.77 -11.57 6.08
N ARG A 24 -15.75 -11.09 5.38
CA ARG A 24 -15.82 -9.93 4.50
C ARG A 24 -15.93 -10.43 3.08
N VAL A 25 -16.96 -9.98 2.40
CA VAL A 25 -17.22 -10.40 1.02
C VAL A 25 -17.33 -9.18 0.11
N ALA A 26 -16.86 -9.33 -1.12
CA ALA A 26 -17.17 -8.40 -2.21
C ALA A 26 -18.17 -9.08 -3.13
N VAL A 27 -19.22 -8.39 -3.51
CA VAL A 27 -20.21 -8.87 -4.47
C VAL A 27 -20.16 -8.00 -5.72
N THR A 28 -20.29 -8.65 -6.88
CA THR A 28 -20.40 -7.98 -8.19
C THR A 28 -21.76 -8.30 -8.80
N PHE A 29 -22.24 -7.44 -9.68
CA PHE A 29 -23.62 -7.44 -10.12
C PHE A 29 -23.76 -7.80 -11.59
N ASN A 30 -24.81 -8.52 -11.95
CA ASN A 30 -25.19 -8.76 -13.33
C ASN A 30 -25.53 -7.47 -14.05
N ARG A 31 -25.37 -7.46 -15.36
CA ARG A 31 -25.70 -6.36 -16.26
C ARG A 31 -27.00 -6.63 -16.99
N PRO A 32 -27.77 -5.59 -17.35
CA PRO A 32 -28.97 -5.75 -18.17
C PRO A 32 -28.66 -6.51 -19.47
N GLY A 33 -29.45 -7.52 -19.76
CA GLY A 33 -29.31 -8.34 -20.98
C GLY A 33 -28.30 -9.49 -20.93
N GLN A 34 -27.62 -9.71 -19.82
CA GLN A 34 -26.81 -10.89 -19.56
C GLN A 34 -27.63 -11.97 -18.84
N LEU A 35 -28.30 -12.81 -19.60
CA LEU A 35 -28.88 -14.04 -19.09
C LEU A 35 -27.85 -15.18 -19.26
N GLY A 36 -27.32 -15.64 -18.17
CA GLY A 36 -26.66 -16.94 -18.05
C GLY A 36 -25.32 -17.07 -18.74
N GLY A 37 -24.27 -16.67 -18.09
CA GLY A 37 -22.91 -17.05 -18.39
C GLY A 37 -21.93 -15.98 -17.92
N PRO A 38 -20.86 -16.37 -17.23
CA PRO A 38 -19.96 -15.40 -16.63
C PRO A 38 -19.13 -14.71 -17.70
N THR A 39 -19.46 -13.48 -18.05
CA THR A 39 -18.39 -12.53 -18.32
C THR A 39 -17.92 -12.05 -16.97
N LYS A 40 -17.40 -12.98 -16.18
CA LYS A 40 -16.76 -12.67 -14.92
C LYS A 40 -15.75 -11.55 -15.16
N PHE A 41 -15.70 -10.59 -14.24
CA PHE A 41 -14.57 -9.68 -14.15
C PHE A 41 -13.30 -10.52 -14.32
N GLY A 42 -12.36 -10.07 -15.10
CA GLY A 42 -11.14 -10.85 -15.37
C GLY A 42 -10.56 -10.49 -16.73
N ALA A 43 -9.99 -11.42 -17.44
CA ALA A 43 -9.13 -11.27 -18.62
C ALA A 43 -9.62 -10.33 -19.76
N ARG A 44 -10.82 -9.78 -19.69
CA ARG A 44 -11.40 -8.86 -20.68
C ARG A 44 -11.70 -7.47 -20.17
N MET A 45 -11.60 -7.21 -18.86
CA MET A 45 -11.83 -5.88 -18.32
C MET A 45 -10.50 -5.10 -18.31
N SER A 46 -10.58 -3.85 -18.75
CA SER A 46 -9.49 -2.89 -18.74
C SER A 46 -10.07 -1.52 -18.47
N THR A 47 -9.24 -0.55 -18.18
CA THR A 47 -9.67 0.86 -18.03
C THR A 47 -10.45 1.36 -19.24
N ASP A 48 -10.17 0.87 -20.46
CA ASP A 48 -10.92 1.26 -21.66
C ASP A 48 -12.32 0.63 -21.71
N THR A 49 -12.47 -0.59 -21.24
CA THR A 49 -13.72 -1.35 -21.32
C THR A 49 -14.55 -1.33 -20.04
N VAL A 50 -13.99 -0.89 -18.91
CA VAL A 50 -14.62 -0.97 -17.58
C VAL A 50 -16.01 -0.33 -17.51
N SER A 51 -16.25 0.74 -18.25
CA SER A 51 -17.56 1.41 -18.29
C SER A 51 -18.69 0.50 -18.77
N SER A 52 -18.39 -0.49 -19.63
CA SER A 52 -19.38 -1.46 -20.10
C SER A 52 -19.73 -2.53 -19.04
N PHE A 53 -19.01 -2.55 -17.93
CA PHE A 53 -19.22 -3.46 -16.81
C PHE A 53 -19.97 -2.83 -15.63
N ILE A 54 -20.22 -1.53 -15.68
CA ILE A 54 -20.99 -0.85 -14.62
C ILE A 54 -22.42 -1.38 -14.63
N PRO A 55 -22.91 -1.92 -13.50
CA PRO A 55 -24.27 -2.45 -13.40
C PRO A 55 -25.32 -1.33 -13.43
N ASP A 56 -26.56 -1.68 -13.71
CA ASP A 56 -27.68 -0.79 -13.42
C ASP A 56 -27.75 -0.55 -11.90
N PRO A 57 -27.75 0.71 -11.44
CA PRO A 57 -27.84 1.03 -10.03
C PRO A 57 -29.03 0.41 -9.32
N ALA A 58 -30.20 0.36 -9.96
CA ALA A 58 -31.41 -0.22 -9.39
C ALA A 58 -31.29 -1.74 -9.19
N GLN A 59 -30.64 -2.46 -10.13
CA GLN A 59 -30.38 -3.88 -9.98
C GLN A 59 -29.36 -4.16 -8.86
N ALA A 60 -28.31 -3.34 -8.79
CA ALA A 60 -27.34 -3.45 -7.72
C ALA A 60 -27.97 -3.18 -6.34
N ASP A 61 -28.83 -2.18 -6.23
CA ASP A 61 -29.57 -1.89 -4.99
C ASP A 61 -30.52 -3.02 -4.61
N LEU A 62 -31.19 -3.64 -5.58
CA LEU A 62 -32.02 -4.81 -5.34
C LEU A 62 -31.20 -6.01 -4.84
N ALA A 63 -30.06 -6.28 -5.44
CA ALA A 63 -29.17 -7.35 -5.00
C ALA A 63 -28.67 -7.14 -3.55
N ILE A 64 -28.28 -5.90 -3.22
CA ILE A 64 -27.87 -5.53 -1.88
C ILE A 64 -29.03 -5.73 -0.87
N ALA A 65 -30.23 -5.32 -1.23
CA ALA A 65 -31.42 -5.48 -0.38
C ALA A 65 -31.76 -6.97 -0.15
N GLU A 66 -31.64 -7.81 -1.19
CA GLU A 66 -31.84 -9.26 -1.07
C GLU A 66 -30.81 -9.90 -0.13
N LEU A 67 -29.52 -9.56 -0.31
CA LEU A 67 -28.46 -10.05 0.58
C LEU A 67 -28.66 -9.55 2.02
N ALA A 68 -29.11 -8.31 2.21
CA ALA A 68 -29.43 -7.77 3.53
C ALA A 68 -30.56 -8.55 4.22
N ARG A 69 -31.59 -8.99 3.48
CA ARG A 69 -32.63 -9.88 4.00
C ARG A 69 -32.09 -11.25 4.43
N CYS A 70 -31.00 -11.70 3.81
CA CYS A 70 -30.27 -12.92 4.20
C CYS A 70 -29.29 -12.68 5.36
N GLY A 71 -29.28 -11.49 5.98
CA GLY A 71 -28.45 -11.14 7.13
C GLY A 71 -27.07 -10.60 6.79
N PHE A 72 -26.80 -10.26 5.52
CA PHE A 72 -25.56 -9.57 5.13
C PHE A 72 -25.66 -8.09 5.46
N THR A 73 -24.56 -7.49 5.93
CA THR A 73 -24.48 -6.06 6.25
C THR A 73 -23.62 -5.36 5.20
N LEU A 74 -24.17 -4.35 4.53
CA LEU A 74 -23.43 -3.50 3.60
C LEU A 74 -22.40 -2.67 4.37
N THR A 75 -21.13 -2.70 3.93
CA THR A 75 -20.03 -1.91 4.50
C THR A 75 -19.45 -0.91 3.51
N GLY A 76 -19.50 -1.21 2.21
CA GLY A 76 -18.99 -0.29 1.18
C GLY A 76 -19.72 -0.46 -0.14
N ARG A 77 -19.75 0.60 -0.93
CA ARG A 77 -20.33 0.61 -2.28
C ARG A 77 -19.36 1.27 -3.25
N GLY A 78 -18.96 0.55 -4.28
CA GLY A 78 -18.20 1.05 -5.41
C GLY A 78 -19.03 1.21 -6.68
N SER A 79 -18.37 1.41 -7.80
CA SER A 79 -19.00 1.51 -9.12
C SER A 79 -19.43 0.14 -9.67
N LEU A 80 -18.71 -0.92 -9.32
CA LEU A 80 -18.83 -2.26 -9.88
C LEU A 80 -19.14 -3.31 -8.83
N SER A 81 -18.92 -3.01 -7.56
CA SER A 81 -19.02 -3.93 -6.44
C SER A 81 -19.65 -3.32 -5.19
N ALA A 82 -20.07 -4.18 -4.27
CA ALA A 82 -20.35 -3.81 -2.90
C ALA A 82 -19.55 -4.68 -1.95
N SER A 83 -19.07 -4.08 -0.85
CA SER A 83 -18.45 -4.79 0.25
C SER A 83 -19.50 -5.07 1.31
N MET A 84 -19.57 -6.32 1.78
CA MET A 84 -20.54 -6.75 2.78
C MET A 84 -19.87 -7.62 3.85
N ARG A 85 -20.51 -7.75 5.00
CA ARG A 85 -20.16 -8.68 6.07
C ARG A 85 -21.27 -9.66 6.32
N CYS A 86 -20.90 -10.90 6.62
CA CYS A 86 -21.83 -11.96 7.02
C CYS A 86 -21.12 -12.98 7.90
N THR A 87 -21.87 -13.84 8.55
CA THR A 87 -21.30 -15.02 9.21
C THR A 87 -21.03 -16.12 8.18
N ARG A 88 -20.15 -17.06 8.56
CA ARG A 88 -19.91 -18.27 7.79
C ARG A 88 -21.22 -19.03 7.50
N ALA A 89 -22.08 -19.20 8.50
CA ALA A 89 -23.33 -19.90 8.36
C ALA A 89 -24.27 -19.22 7.35
N GLN A 90 -24.36 -17.89 7.37
CA GLN A 90 -25.15 -17.12 6.40
C GLN A 90 -24.59 -17.30 4.98
N PHE A 91 -23.27 -17.19 4.81
CA PHE A 91 -22.64 -17.39 3.51
C PHE A 91 -22.89 -18.79 2.94
N GLU A 92 -22.64 -19.84 3.75
CA GLU A 92 -22.83 -21.24 3.35
C GLU A 92 -24.31 -21.55 3.00
N ALA A 93 -25.25 -20.94 3.72
CA ALA A 93 -26.68 -21.12 3.46
C ALA A 93 -27.11 -20.42 2.15
N VAL A 94 -26.73 -19.16 1.96
CA VAL A 94 -27.13 -18.35 0.79
C VAL A 94 -26.52 -18.87 -0.51
N PHE A 95 -25.23 -19.22 -0.47
CA PHE A 95 -24.50 -19.66 -1.67
C PHE A 95 -24.44 -21.18 -1.82
N GLN A 96 -25.13 -21.94 -0.96
CA GLN A 96 -25.21 -23.41 -0.98
C GLN A 96 -23.84 -24.09 -1.16
N THR A 97 -22.84 -23.56 -0.47
CA THR A 97 -21.46 -24.04 -0.53
C THR A 97 -20.94 -24.31 0.88
N LYS A 98 -19.84 -25.05 0.98
CA LYS A 98 -19.14 -25.27 2.25
C LYS A 98 -17.77 -24.61 2.19
N LEU A 99 -17.44 -23.84 3.21
CA LEU A 99 -16.16 -23.20 3.33
C LEU A 99 -15.17 -24.07 4.09
N ALA A 100 -13.95 -24.18 3.57
CA ALA A 100 -12.81 -24.80 4.24
C ALA A 100 -11.77 -23.76 4.60
N ARG A 101 -10.97 -24.06 5.64
CA ARG A 101 -9.77 -23.27 5.93
C ARG A 101 -8.70 -23.61 4.91
N MET A 102 -8.23 -22.62 4.21
CA MET A 102 -7.18 -22.74 3.22
C MET A 102 -6.07 -21.74 3.52
N THR A 103 -4.85 -22.06 3.12
CA THR A 103 -3.78 -21.08 3.03
C THR A 103 -4.09 -20.16 1.86
N ALA A 104 -4.04 -18.84 2.05
CA ALA A 104 -4.22 -17.90 0.96
C ALA A 104 -3.20 -18.19 -0.15
N PRO A 105 -3.61 -18.41 -1.42
CA PRO A 105 -2.67 -18.58 -2.52
C PRO A 105 -1.74 -17.36 -2.60
N GLY A 106 -0.46 -17.58 -2.83
CA GLY A 106 0.54 -16.52 -2.89
C GLY A 106 1.14 -16.12 -1.55
N GLY A 107 0.61 -16.59 -0.42
CA GLY A 107 1.26 -16.38 0.88
C GLY A 107 2.63 -17.05 0.90
N SER A 108 3.69 -16.32 1.24
CA SER A 108 4.93 -16.95 1.71
C SER A 108 4.62 -17.72 2.99
N ALA A 109 5.46 -18.69 3.37
CA ALA A 109 5.34 -19.36 4.68
C ALA A 109 5.27 -18.34 5.84
N ALA A 110 5.77 -17.12 5.61
CA ALA A 110 5.73 -15.99 6.53
C ALA A 110 4.37 -15.27 6.61
N GLN A 111 3.51 -15.45 5.62
CA GLN A 111 2.23 -14.73 5.49
C GLN A 111 1.03 -15.69 5.49
N VAL A 112 1.19 -16.89 6.05
CA VAL A 112 0.13 -17.88 6.10
C VAL A 112 -1.03 -17.35 6.92
N SER A 113 -1.98 -16.75 6.23
CA SER A 113 -3.31 -16.50 6.75
C SER A 113 -4.18 -17.69 6.41
N SER A 114 -4.68 -18.36 7.42
CA SER A 114 -5.76 -19.32 7.23
C SER A 114 -7.02 -18.52 6.90
N VAL A 115 -7.48 -18.59 5.66
CA VAL A 115 -8.73 -17.97 5.22
C VAL A 115 -9.80 -19.03 5.02
N LEU A 116 -11.04 -18.67 5.26
CA LEU A 116 -12.18 -19.48 4.84
C LEU A 116 -12.43 -19.22 3.37
N TYR A 117 -12.53 -20.28 2.58
CA TYR A 117 -12.75 -20.19 1.14
C TYR A 117 -13.51 -21.44 0.64
N PRO A 118 -14.30 -21.34 -0.42
CA PRO A 118 -14.85 -22.54 -1.05
C PRO A 118 -13.71 -23.42 -1.57
N PRO A 119 -13.73 -24.73 -1.33
CA PRO A 119 -12.80 -25.65 -1.98
C PRO A 119 -12.87 -25.53 -3.50
N ASP A 120 -11.75 -25.81 -4.20
CA ASP A 120 -11.73 -25.84 -5.66
C ASP A 120 -12.83 -26.74 -6.21
N GLY A 121 -13.61 -26.21 -7.17
CA GLY A 121 -14.75 -26.91 -7.76
C GLY A 121 -16.00 -26.99 -6.88
N ALA A 122 -16.03 -26.34 -5.71
CA ALA A 122 -17.25 -26.27 -4.94
C ALA A 122 -18.33 -25.46 -5.69
N PRO A 123 -19.57 -25.94 -5.76
CA PRO A 123 -20.62 -25.22 -6.46
C PRO A 123 -20.95 -23.91 -5.72
N TRP A 124 -21.10 -22.87 -6.50
CA TRP A 124 -21.68 -21.61 -6.07
C TRP A 124 -23.09 -21.56 -6.68
N ASN A 125 -24.09 -21.78 -5.86
CA ASN A 125 -25.44 -22.00 -6.34
C ASN A 125 -26.46 -21.26 -5.45
N PRO A 126 -26.49 -19.92 -5.49
CA PRO A 126 -27.45 -19.15 -4.73
C PRO A 126 -28.88 -19.37 -5.25
N ASP A 127 -29.84 -18.91 -4.48
CA ASP A 127 -31.23 -18.86 -4.91
C ASP A 127 -31.38 -18.22 -6.30
N PRO A 128 -32.30 -18.68 -7.17
CA PRO A 128 -32.49 -18.12 -8.51
C PRO A 128 -32.71 -16.61 -8.55
N SER A 129 -33.33 -16.01 -7.52
CA SER A 129 -33.49 -14.55 -7.41
C SER A 129 -32.16 -13.82 -7.29
N LEU A 130 -31.21 -14.37 -6.51
CA LEU A 130 -29.85 -13.83 -6.38
C LEU A 130 -29.00 -14.13 -7.62
N GLN A 131 -29.16 -15.33 -8.24
CA GLN A 131 -28.47 -15.64 -9.50
C GLN A 131 -28.76 -14.64 -10.62
N ALA A 132 -29.99 -14.13 -10.68
CA ALA A 132 -30.37 -13.12 -11.66
C ALA A 132 -29.73 -11.76 -11.42
N LEU A 133 -29.32 -11.46 -10.19
CA LEU A 133 -28.83 -10.16 -9.75
C LEU A 133 -27.30 -10.10 -9.59
N LEU A 134 -26.68 -11.21 -9.17
CA LEU A 134 -25.25 -11.29 -8.87
C LEU A 134 -24.46 -11.87 -10.03
N ASP A 135 -23.33 -11.26 -10.35
CA ASP A 135 -22.31 -11.83 -11.25
C ASP A 135 -21.42 -12.81 -10.47
N ASP A 136 -20.87 -12.39 -9.33
CA ASP A 136 -20.07 -13.26 -8.46
C ASP A 136 -19.99 -12.72 -7.02
N VAL A 137 -19.43 -13.55 -6.13
CA VAL A 137 -19.14 -13.20 -4.75
C VAL A 137 -17.74 -13.67 -4.39
N TYR A 138 -16.98 -12.81 -3.71
CA TYR A 138 -15.58 -13.05 -3.38
C TYR A 138 -15.35 -12.85 -1.89
N ILE A 139 -14.73 -13.83 -1.23
CA ILE A 139 -14.26 -13.65 0.15
C ILE A 139 -12.96 -12.83 0.08
N GLN A 140 -12.94 -11.68 0.74
CA GLN A 140 -11.81 -10.76 0.71
C GLN A 140 -10.66 -11.29 1.56
N TRP A 141 -9.44 -11.19 1.06
CA TRP A 141 -8.24 -11.54 1.80
C TRP A 141 -7.78 -10.42 2.73
N PRO A 142 -7.05 -10.74 3.82
CA PRO A 142 -6.35 -9.75 4.60
C PRO A 142 -5.22 -9.14 3.77
N HIS A 143 -5.07 -7.82 3.85
CA HIS A 143 -3.95 -7.10 3.27
C HIS A 143 -2.74 -7.09 4.21
N ILE A 144 -1.60 -6.68 3.68
CA ILE A 144 -0.36 -6.44 4.44
C ILE A 144 0.09 -4.99 4.24
N TYR A 145 0.68 -4.40 5.28
CA TYR A 145 1.48 -3.18 5.11
C TYR A 145 2.82 -3.59 4.50
N MET A 146 3.26 -2.86 3.48
CA MET A 146 4.51 -3.17 2.76
C MET A 146 5.73 -2.66 3.54
N ALA A 147 5.75 -2.88 4.87
CA ALA A 147 6.66 -2.20 5.78
C ALA A 147 8.04 -2.84 5.96
N LYS A 148 8.23 -4.14 5.73
CA LYS A 148 9.56 -4.78 5.88
C LYS A 148 9.75 -6.00 5.00
N ALA A 149 10.97 -6.14 4.45
CA ALA A 149 11.43 -7.40 3.87
C ALA A 149 11.74 -8.43 4.96
N ALA A 150 11.39 -9.69 4.74
CA ALA A 150 11.77 -10.79 5.62
C ALA A 150 13.30 -10.81 5.85
N LYS A 151 13.73 -11.02 7.09
CA LYS A 151 15.15 -11.15 7.43
C LYS A 151 15.84 -12.18 6.53
N SER A 152 16.86 -11.76 5.78
CA SER A 152 17.68 -12.67 5.00
C SER A 152 18.38 -13.68 5.92
N ALA A 153 18.54 -14.91 5.44
CA ALA A 153 19.15 -16.03 6.17
C ALA A 153 20.47 -15.63 6.86
N LYS A 154 20.63 -16.08 8.09
CA LYS A 154 21.88 -15.93 8.87
C LYS A 154 23.07 -16.36 8.03
N SER A 155 24.03 -15.45 7.82
CA SER A 155 25.35 -15.85 7.37
C SER A 155 25.94 -16.85 8.37
N THR A 156 26.45 -17.96 7.89
CA THR A 156 27.23 -18.92 8.68
C THR A 156 28.40 -18.18 9.30
N LYS A 157 28.44 -18.12 10.64
CA LYS A 157 29.56 -17.56 11.39
C LYS A 157 30.85 -18.36 11.10
N PRO A 158 31.96 -17.69 10.79
CA PRO A 158 33.26 -18.30 11.05
C PRO A 158 33.47 -18.38 12.57
N SER A 159 33.90 -19.52 13.05
CA SER A 159 34.29 -19.69 14.45
C SER A 159 35.50 -18.81 14.75
N ALA A 160 35.35 -17.79 15.57
CA ALA A 160 36.44 -17.00 16.09
C ALA A 160 36.33 -16.91 17.61
N LYS A 161 37.48 -17.10 18.21
CA LYS A 161 37.77 -17.21 19.63
C LYS A 161 37.22 -16.07 20.49
N THR A 162 36.84 -16.44 21.71
CA THR A 162 36.34 -15.61 22.80
C THR A 162 37.14 -14.31 23.00
N PRO A 163 36.51 -13.15 23.00
CA PRO A 163 37.07 -11.94 23.61
C PRO A 163 36.43 -11.66 24.97
N ALA A 164 37.20 -11.00 25.80
CA ALA A 164 36.97 -10.68 27.18
C ALA A 164 35.66 -9.92 27.46
N LYS A 165 35.15 -10.11 28.69
CA LYS A 165 34.01 -9.39 29.28
C LYS A 165 34.10 -7.89 29.04
N ALA A 166 33.12 -7.35 28.32
CA ALA A 166 32.85 -5.93 28.28
C ALA A 166 32.15 -5.47 29.60
N PRO A 167 32.43 -4.27 30.09
CA PRO A 167 31.82 -3.78 31.32
C PRO A 167 30.30 -3.58 31.14
N ALA A 168 29.54 -3.92 32.17
CA ALA A 168 28.10 -3.77 32.23
C ALA A 168 27.67 -2.33 31.91
N LYS A 169 26.91 -2.13 30.83
CA LYS A 169 26.26 -0.84 30.55
C LYS A 169 25.26 -0.55 31.68
N ARG A 170 25.54 0.53 32.43
CA ARG A 170 24.57 1.12 33.37
C ARG A 170 23.39 1.60 32.53
N THR A 171 22.24 0.99 32.70
CA THR A 171 20.97 1.54 32.27
C THR A 171 20.77 2.89 32.95
N PRO A 172 20.50 3.98 32.22
CA PRO A 172 20.10 5.25 32.86
C PRO A 172 18.75 5.02 33.54
N LYS A 173 18.72 5.17 34.87
CA LYS A 173 17.46 5.28 35.61
C LYS A 173 16.81 6.62 35.22
N GLY A 174 15.58 6.55 34.68
CA GLY A 174 14.66 7.69 34.60
C GLY A 174 14.78 8.53 33.33
N ALA A 175 14.60 7.95 32.14
CA ALA A 175 14.07 8.72 31.03
C ALA A 175 12.54 8.78 31.20
N GLN A 176 12.02 9.84 31.81
CA GLN A 176 10.66 10.30 31.50
C GLN A 176 10.65 10.47 29.98
N GLY A 177 9.70 9.81 29.29
CA GLY A 177 9.61 9.84 27.83
C GLY A 177 9.69 11.28 27.33
N ALA A 178 10.62 11.56 26.43
CA ALA A 178 10.70 12.86 25.79
C ALA A 178 9.36 13.09 25.10
N LEU A 179 8.77 14.27 25.32
CA LEU A 179 7.56 14.67 24.59
C LEU A 179 7.91 14.77 23.10
N PRO A 180 7.00 14.37 22.17
CA PRO A 180 7.24 14.51 20.75
C PRO A 180 7.65 15.94 20.39
N SER A 181 8.75 16.08 19.64
CA SER A 181 9.24 17.37 19.14
C SER A 181 8.70 17.65 17.74
N ALA A 182 8.74 18.94 17.34
CA ALA A 182 8.38 19.34 15.98
C ALA A 182 9.44 18.97 14.92
N THR A 183 10.66 18.66 15.37
CA THR A 183 11.82 18.29 14.54
C THR A 183 12.36 16.96 14.97
N PRO A 184 12.98 16.18 14.07
CA PRO A 184 13.57 14.88 14.42
C PRO A 184 14.68 15.03 15.46
N PRO A 185 14.92 13.99 16.28
CA PRO A 185 16.06 13.94 17.19
C PRO A 185 17.37 13.83 16.42
N ALA A 186 18.50 14.06 17.11
CA ALA A 186 19.83 13.83 16.53
C ALA A 186 20.06 12.33 16.33
N ILE A 187 20.25 11.90 15.09
CA ILE A 187 20.46 10.51 14.69
C ILE A 187 21.92 10.33 14.26
N PRO A 188 22.65 9.29 14.74
CA PRO A 188 24.10 9.21 14.61
C PRO A 188 24.62 8.67 13.27
N TYR A 189 23.79 8.61 12.23
CA TYR A 189 24.15 8.14 10.90
C TYR A 189 23.43 8.95 9.82
N PHE A 190 23.84 8.77 8.57
CA PHE A 190 23.21 9.46 7.43
C PHE A 190 21.76 9.03 7.24
N HIS A 191 20.88 9.99 7.26
CA HIS A 191 19.44 9.88 7.04
C HIS A 191 18.93 11.17 6.38
N LEU A 192 17.68 11.18 6.00
CA LEU A 192 17.01 12.36 5.44
C LEU A 192 15.89 12.80 6.38
N ASP A 193 15.85 14.09 6.69
CA ASP A 193 14.80 14.68 7.53
C ASP A 193 13.61 15.13 6.71
N ALA A 194 12.40 14.69 7.12
CA ALA A 194 11.17 15.25 6.60
C ALA A 194 10.94 16.67 7.18
N PRO A 195 10.47 17.68 6.39
CA PRO A 195 10.14 17.56 4.95
C PRO A 195 11.30 17.97 4.04
N ALA A 196 12.32 18.69 4.57
CA ALA A 196 13.26 19.46 3.78
C ALA A 196 14.15 18.61 2.86
N ASP A 197 14.73 17.53 3.40
CA ASP A 197 15.63 16.69 2.63
C ASP A 197 14.88 15.87 1.57
N ILE A 198 13.66 15.40 1.88
CA ILE A 198 12.82 14.70 0.92
C ILE A 198 12.49 15.64 -0.26
N ALA A 199 12.02 16.84 0.02
CA ALA A 199 11.72 17.86 -1.02
C ALA A 199 12.95 18.20 -1.85
N ARG A 200 14.12 18.35 -1.22
CA ARG A 200 15.38 18.69 -1.88
C ARG A 200 15.85 17.57 -2.80
N HIS A 201 15.87 16.32 -2.32
CA HIS A 201 16.37 15.19 -3.10
C HIS A 201 15.47 14.81 -4.28
N LEU A 202 14.17 15.15 -4.21
CA LEU A 202 13.22 14.97 -5.32
C LEU A 202 13.01 16.23 -6.15
N ASN A 203 13.84 17.28 -5.97
CA ASN A 203 13.76 18.56 -6.67
C ASN A 203 12.40 19.27 -6.56
N ALA A 204 11.67 19.08 -5.45
CA ALA A 204 10.39 19.74 -5.20
C ALA A 204 10.57 21.18 -4.66
N THR A 205 11.64 21.47 -3.92
CA THR A 205 11.90 22.81 -3.34
C THR A 205 11.85 23.93 -4.40
N PRO A 206 12.51 23.83 -5.58
CA PRO A 206 12.42 24.88 -6.60
C PRO A 206 11.03 24.99 -7.24
N VAL A 207 10.20 23.94 -7.16
CA VAL A 207 8.80 23.95 -7.61
C VAL A 207 7.94 24.71 -6.59
N HIS A 208 8.18 24.49 -5.31
CA HIS A 208 7.51 25.23 -4.23
C HIS A 208 7.77 26.74 -4.32
N LEU A 209 8.99 27.14 -4.65
CA LEU A 209 9.36 28.55 -4.86
C LEU A 209 8.61 29.22 -6.04
N GLN A 210 8.08 28.43 -6.95
CA GLN A 210 7.21 28.90 -8.04
C GLN A 210 5.72 28.94 -7.65
N GLY A 211 5.38 28.64 -6.38
CA GLY A 211 4.01 28.62 -5.88
C GLY A 211 3.24 27.34 -6.22
N ILE A 212 3.91 26.34 -6.79
CA ILE A 212 3.31 25.03 -7.09
C ILE A 212 3.56 24.10 -5.91
N THR A 213 2.53 23.91 -5.06
CA THR A 213 2.61 23.23 -3.77
C THR A 213 1.55 22.12 -3.63
N GLY A 214 0.83 21.78 -4.70
CA GLY A 214 -0.32 20.88 -4.68
C GLY A 214 -1.64 21.57 -4.31
N LYS A 215 -1.65 22.92 -4.23
CA LYS A 215 -2.84 23.69 -3.86
C LYS A 215 -4.01 23.43 -4.82
N GLY A 216 -5.20 23.15 -4.24
CA GLY A 216 -6.42 22.84 -5.00
C GLY A 216 -6.53 21.37 -5.41
N VAL A 217 -5.51 20.54 -5.13
CA VAL A 217 -5.54 19.10 -5.41
C VAL A 217 -5.87 18.32 -4.14
N ARG A 218 -6.88 17.43 -4.22
CA ARG A 218 -7.22 16.51 -3.13
C ARG A 218 -6.42 15.23 -3.26
N VAL A 219 -5.59 14.95 -2.25
CA VAL A 219 -4.83 13.72 -2.10
C VAL A 219 -5.47 12.90 -0.99
N VAL A 220 -5.98 11.72 -1.31
CA VAL A 220 -6.54 10.78 -0.35
C VAL A 220 -5.54 9.67 -0.10
N MET A 221 -5.17 9.44 1.16
CA MET A 221 -4.28 8.34 1.55
C MET A 221 -5.06 7.29 2.32
N ILE A 222 -4.90 6.03 1.93
CA ILE A 222 -5.51 4.87 2.59
C ILE A 222 -4.42 4.15 3.38
N ASP A 223 -4.53 4.14 4.73
CA ASP A 223 -3.48 3.57 5.58
C ASP A 223 -4.01 3.14 6.98
N SER A 224 -3.10 2.73 7.88
CA SER A 224 -3.39 2.27 9.24
C SER A 224 -4.20 3.28 10.05
N GLY A 225 -3.76 4.53 10.07
CA GLY A 225 -4.34 5.64 10.81
C GLY A 225 -3.50 6.90 10.65
N PHE A 226 -3.87 7.99 11.35
CA PHE A 226 -3.21 9.29 11.17
C PHE A 226 -3.20 10.08 12.48
N GLY A 227 -2.05 10.13 13.14
CA GLY A 227 -1.81 10.86 14.39
C GLY A 227 -1.38 12.31 14.15
N HIS A 228 -2.13 13.10 13.39
CA HIS A 228 -1.75 14.46 12.97
C HIS A 228 -1.84 15.52 14.09
N SER A 229 -2.12 15.13 15.32
CA SER A 229 -1.88 15.96 16.50
C SER A 229 -0.40 16.10 16.85
N HIS A 230 0.49 15.32 16.21
CA HIS A 230 1.94 15.39 16.39
C HIS A 230 2.48 16.82 16.12
N PRO A 231 3.41 17.36 16.93
CA PRO A 231 3.94 18.73 16.80
C PRO A 231 4.49 19.05 15.41
N TYR A 232 5.06 18.09 14.71
CA TYR A 232 5.57 18.24 13.34
C TYR A 232 4.52 18.81 12.38
N PHE A 233 3.31 18.22 12.33
CA PHE A 233 2.27 18.66 11.39
C PHE A 233 1.80 20.09 11.71
N ARG A 234 1.67 20.43 13.00
CA ARG A 234 1.28 21.76 13.43
C ARG A 234 2.35 22.80 13.14
N ALA A 235 3.62 22.48 13.40
CA ALA A 235 4.74 23.40 13.16
C ALA A 235 4.92 23.75 11.68
N ASN A 236 4.60 22.80 10.79
CA ASN A 236 4.66 23.01 9.34
C ASN A 236 3.34 23.56 8.76
N GLY A 237 2.30 23.77 9.57
CA GLY A 237 1.01 24.29 9.13
C GLY A 237 0.20 23.33 8.26
N TYR A 238 0.50 22.04 8.35
CA TYR A 238 -0.21 21.01 7.56
C TYR A 238 -1.61 20.77 8.13
N THR A 239 -2.59 20.67 7.25
CA THR A 239 -3.98 20.41 7.60
C THR A 239 -4.46 19.11 6.99
N SER A 240 -5.31 18.41 7.71
CA SER A 240 -5.85 17.12 7.27
C SER A 240 -7.28 16.90 7.73
N SER A 241 -8.01 16.09 6.98
CA SER A 241 -9.28 15.50 7.39
C SER A 241 -9.10 13.99 7.49
N ILE A 242 -9.47 13.40 8.63
CA ILE A 242 -9.39 11.94 8.80
C ILE A 242 -10.79 11.37 8.81
N VAL A 243 -11.01 10.37 7.97
CA VAL A 243 -12.25 9.60 7.84
C VAL A 243 -12.00 8.14 8.19
N LEU A 244 -13.04 7.47 8.66
CA LEU A 244 -12.96 6.05 9.03
C LEU A 244 -13.53 5.21 7.91
N ALA A 245 -12.78 4.24 7.44
CA ALA A 245 -13.32 3.15 6.65
C ALA A 245 -14.18 2.22 7.54
N PRO A 246 -15.07 1.40 6.96
CA PRO A 246 -15.97 0.53 7.72
C PRO A 246 -15.23 -0.39 8.70
N GLY A 247 -15.58 -0.31 9.98
CA GLY A 247 -14.95 -1.10 11.05
C GLY A 247 -13.68 -0.50 11.63
N ALA A 248 -13.13 0.56 11.05
CA ALA A 248 -12.09 1.37 11.67
C ALA A 248 -12.67 2.17 12.85
N ALA A 249 -11.82 2.53 13.80
CA ALA A 249 -12.22 3.29 14.97
C ALA A 249 -11.21 4.39 15.30
N ASP A 250 -11.69 5.43 15.99
CA ASP A 250 -10.90 6.56 16.47
C ASP A 250 -10.06 7.28 15.40
N ARG A 251 -10.57 8.42 14.91
CA ARG A 251 -9.92 9.25 13.89
C ARG A 251 -8.62 9.90 14.33
N SER A 252 -8.37 9.96 15.64
CA SER A 252 -7.26 10.70 16.23
C SER A 252 -6.03 9.83 16.50
N THR A 253 -6.14 8.51 16.33
CA THR A 253 -5.09 7.54 16.66
C THR A 253 -4.52 6.86 15.42
N ASP A 254 -3.28 6.39 15.58
CA ASP A 254 -2.60 5.47 14.67
C ASP A 254 -1.72 4.56 15.52
N GLY A 255 -2.28 3.46 15.97
CA GLY A 255 -1.59 2.51 16.85
C GLY A 255 -0.41 1.80 16.18
N ASN A 256 -0.42 1.70 14.85
CA ASN A 256 0.69 1.17 14.08
C ASN A 256 1.80 2.22 13.85
N GLY A 257 1.44 3.46 13.51
CA GLY A 257 2.36 4.56 13.20
C GLY A 257 2.69 4.70 11.71
N HIS A 258 2.33 3.72 10.88
CA HIS A 258 2.69 3.70 9.47
C HIS A 258 2.03 4.85 8.70
N GLY A 259 0.71 4.99 8.76
CA GLY A 259 0.02 6.05 8.01
C GLY A 259 0.41 7.45 8.44
N THR A 260 0.69 7.65 9.73
CA THR A 260 1.19 8.95 10.25
C THR A 260 2.54 9.29 9.61
N GLY A 261 3.52 8.39 9.70
CA GLY A 261 4.85 8.60 9.17
C GLY A 261 4.85 8.77 7.66
N GLU A 262 4.15 7.91 6.94
CA GLU A 262 4.12 7.93 5.49
C GLU A 262 3.37 9.16 4.93
N SER A 263 2.38 9.69 5.65
CA SER A 263 1.69 10.94 5.26
C SER A 263 2.63 12.15 5.22
N ALA A 264 3.67 12.18 6.05
CA ALA A 264 4.69 13.23 6.02
C ALA A 264 5.42 13.32 4.68
N ASN A 265 5.54 12.21 3.94
CA ASN A 265 6.10 12.19 2.59
C ASN A 265 5.22 12.93 1.57
N ILE A 266 3.87 12.85 1.68
CA ILE A 266 2.96 13.63 0.83
C ILE A 266 3.20 15.13 1.09
N PHE A 267 3.20 15.54 2.35
CA PHE A 267 3.37 16.95 2.73
C PHE A 267 4.76 17.48 2.39
N ALA A 268 5.79 16.65 2.43
CA ALA A 268 7.14 17.05 2.01
C ALA A 268 7.17 17.47 0.54
N ILE A 269 6.38 16.86 -0.32
CA ILE A 269 6.35 17.13 -1.77
C ILE A 269 5.21 18.08 -2.13
N ALA A 270 4.03 17.94 -1.54
CA ALA A 270 2.85 18.75 -1.84
C ALA A 270 2.27 19.39 -0.58
N PRO A 271 2.98 20.37 0.04
CA PRO A 271 2.61 20.97 1.33
C PRO A 271 1.26 21.73 1.27
N GLY A 272 0.80 22.13 0.11
CA GLY A 272 -0.48 22.84 -0.10
C GLY A 272 -1.63 21.96 -0.54
N ALA A 273 -1.44 20.65 -0.67
CA ALA A 273 -2.50 19.71 -1.05
C ALA A 273 -3.59 19.62 0.03
N THR A 274 -4.83 19.41 -0.39
CA THR A 274 -5.92 19.05 0.53
C THR A 274 -5.78 17.56 0.87
N PHE A 275 -5.31 17.26 2.08
CA PHE A 275 -5.07 15.90 2.53
C PHE A 275 -6.30 15.30 3.21
N ILE A 276 -6.67 14.08 2.81
CA ILE A 276 -7.71 13.27 3.43
C ILE A 276 -7.13 11.89 3.74
N GLY A 277 -7.07 11.53 5.03
CA GLY A 277 -6.64 10.21 5.48
C GLY A 277 -7.84 9.28 5.67
N VAL A 278 -7.86 8.16 4.98
CA VAL A 278 -8.83 7.07 5.19
C VAL A 278 -8.19 6.02 6.07
N LYS A 279 -8.58 6.02 7.34
CA LYS A 279 -8.08 5.07 8.34
C LYS A 279 -8.73 3.71 8.17
N LEU A 280 -7.91 2.65 8.14
CA LEU A 280 -8.36 1.26 8.03
C LEU A 280 -8.42 0.54 9.38
N ASP A 281 -7.53 0.87 10.32
CA ASP A 281 -7.34 0.07 11.52
C ASP A 281 -8.31 0.41 12.66
N ASN A 282 -8.53 -0.59 13.48
CA ASN A 282 -9.21 -0.48 14.76
C ASN A 282 -8.29 -1.06 15.84
N GLU A 283 -7.66 -0.21 16.61
CA GLU A 283 -6.71 -0.61 17.65
C GLU A 283 -7.39 -1.37 18.81
N ALA A 284 -8.66 -1.08 19.07
CA ALA A 284 -9.44 -1.77 20.11
C ALA A 284 -9.84 -3.18 19.68
N ASP A 285 -10.02 -3.39 18.37
CA ASP A 285 -10.32 -4.70 17.79
C ASP A 285 -9.59 -4.87 16.45
N PRO A 286 -8.35 -5.36 16.45
CA PRO A 286 -7.56 -5.55 15.23
C PRO A 286 -8.19 -6.48 14.19
N THR A 287 -9.25 -7.20 14.55
CA THR A 287 -9.98 -8.08 13.63
C THR A 287 -11.08 -7.34 12.86
N SER A 288 -11.55 -6.19 13.35
CA SER A 288 -12.72 -5.50 12.81
C SER A 288 -12.43 -4.49 11.70
N GLY A 289 -11.32 -3.80 11.63
CA GLY A 289 -11.02 -2.73 10.67
C GLY A 289 -11.42 -2.98 9.20
N ALA A 290 -11.10 -2.08 8.23
CA ALA A 290 -11.53 -2.21 6.83
C ALA A 290 -10.55 -2.99 5.93
N SER A 291 -11.02 -3.59 4.85
CA SER A 291 -10.18 -4.09 3.75
C SER A 291 -9.69 -2.94 2.87
N VAL A 292 -8.71 -3.21 1.97
CA VAL A 292 -8.28 -2.23 0.96
C VAL A 292 -9.42 -1.81 0.06
N LEU A 293 -10.31 -2.75 -0.31
CA LEU A 293 -11.47 -2.46 -1.13
C LEU A 293 -12.45 -1.51 -0.42
N GLU A 294 -12.75 -1.78 0.86
CA GLU A 294 -13.60 -0.88 1.66
C GLU A 294 -12.95 0.50 1.83
N GLY A 295 -11.63 0.55 2.04
CA GLY A 295 -10.86 1.79 2.08
C GLY A 295 -10.92 2.57 0.76
N LEU A 296 -10.80 1.89 -0.39
CA LEU A 296 -10.94 2.50 -1.71
C LEU A 296 -12.36 3.03 -1.94
N GLN A 297 -13.38 2.25 -1.59
CA GLN A 297 -14.78 2.66 -1.71
C GLN A 297 -15.07 3.89 -0.84
N GLU A 298 -14.48 3.99 0.36
CA GLU A 298 -14.56 5.18 1.20
C GLU A 298 -13.83 6.37 0.58
N ALA A 299 -12.58 6.16 0.12
CA ALA A 299 -11.76 7.20 -0.51
C ALA A 299 -12.47 7.86 -1.71
N LEU A 300 -13.16 7.08 -2.52
CA LEU A 300 -13.88 7.55 -3.72
C LEU A 300 -15.06 8.49 -3.41
N LYS A 301 -15.60 8.49 -2.19
CA LYS A 301 -16.66 9.41 -1.75
C LYS A 301 -16.17 10.85 -1.55
N HIS A 302 -14.84 11.04 -1.49
CA HIS A 302 -14.23 12.34 -1.22
C HIS A 302 -13.69 13.03 -2.48
N ASP A 303 -14.12 12.60 -3.66
CA ASP A 303 -13.73 13.16 -4.97
C ASP A 303 -12.19 13.34 -5.09
N PRO A 304 -11.38 12.30 -4.89
CA PRO A 304 -9.93 12.39 -4.94
C PRO A 304 -9.45 12.74 -6.35
N HIS A 305 -8.39 13.57 -6.44
CA HIS A 305 -7.60 13.69 -7.67
C HIS A 305 -6.48 12.66 -7.69
N VAL A 306 -5.91 12.39 -6.50
CA VAL A 306 -4.84 11.40 -6.31
C VAL A 306 -5.20 10.51 -5.13
N ILE A 307 -4.99 9.20 -5.27
CA ILE A 307 -5.07 8.24 -4.16
C ILE A 307 -3.69 7.62 -3.95
N SER A 308 -3.21 7.63 -2.70
CA SER A 308 -1.96 7.00 -2.27
C SER A 308 -2.25 5.78 -1.41
N VAL A 309 -1.65 4.64 -1.74
CA VAL A 309 -1.85 3.38 -1.00
C VAL A 309 -0.52 2.66 -0.82
N SER A 310 -0.11 2.51 0.43
CA SER A 310 1.17 1.88 0.80
C SER A 310 1.01 0.46 1.37
N LEU A 311 -0.04 -0.22 0.96
CA LEU A 311 -0.40 -1.57 1.41
C LEU A 311 -1.02 -2.38 0.26
N GLY A 312 -1.13 -3.69 0.44
CA GLY A 312 -1.67 -4.56 -0.61
C GLY A 312 -1.51 -6.04 -0.29
N TYR A 313 -1.18 -6.83 -1.30
CA TYR A 313 -1.11 -8.29 -1.23
C TYR A 313 0.18 -8.79 -1.87
N ASP A 314 0.83 -9.82 -1.28
CA ASP A 314 1.95 -10.51 -1.91
C ASP A 314 1.42 -11.68 -2.75
N LEU A 315 1.53 -11.58 -4.05
CA LEU A 315 1.11 -12.63 -4.98
C LEU A 315 2.25 -13.60 -5.30
N ARG A 316 2.88 -14.09 -4.24
CA ARG A 316 3.96 -15.07 -4.30
C ARG A 316 3.41 -16.47 -4.49
N GLY A 317 3.82 -17.11 -5.57
CA GLY A 317 3.54 -18.51 -5.85
C GLY A 317 4.64 -19.46 -5.35
N PRO A 318 4.51 -20.74 -5.64
CA PRO A 318 5.52 -21.75 -5.34
C PRO A 318 6.89 -21.38 -5.92
N ASN A 319 7.97 -21.83 -5.25
CA ASN A 319 9.35 -21.60 -5.68
C ASN A 319 9.71 -20.11 -5.87
N ASN A 320 9.16 -19.25 -5.03
CA ASN A 320 9.41 -17.81 -5.09
C ASN A 320 9.10 -17.19 -6.47
N THR A 321 8.06 -17.65 -7.15
CA THR A 321 7.65 -17.06 -8.44
C THR A 321 6.39 -16.21 -8.25
N PRO A 322 6.19 -15.14 -9.04
CA PRO A 322 4.91 -14.41 -9.03
C PRO A 322 3.79 -15.31 -9.59
N LEU A 323 2.58 -15.18 -9.06
CA LEU A 323 1.39 -15.83 -9.62
C LEU A 323 1.16 -15.43 -11.07
N ALA A 324 0.62 -16.33 -11.86
CA ALA A 324 0.30 -16.11 -13.28
C ALA A 324 -1.14 -15.65 -13.51
N THR A 325 -1.99 -15.75 -12.49
CA THR A 325 -3.40 -15.35 -12.53
C THR A 325 -3.74 -14.57 -11.26
N LEU A 326 -4.60 -13.56 -11.41
CA LEU A 326 -5.11 -12.83 -10.26
C LEU A 326 -6.07 -13.73 -9.48
N PRO A 327 -5.89 -13.87 -8.16
CA PRO A 327 -6.85 -14.57 -7.32
C PRO A 327 -8.23 -13.93 -7.37
N ASN A 328 -9.28 -14.77 -7.42
CA ASN A 328 -10.66 -14.29 -7.51
C ASN A 328 -11.04 -13.31 -6.39
N SER A 329 -10.51 -13.49 -5.17
CA SER A 329 -10.70 -12.60 -4.03
C SER A 329 -10.26 -11.14 -4.27
N LEU A 330 -9.45 -10.89 -5.30
CA LEU A 330 -8.89 -9.57 -5.61
C LEU A 330 -9.49 -8.92 -6.86
N VAL A 331 -10.32 -9.65 -7.60
CA VAL A 331 -10.89 -9.20 -8.87
C VAL A 331 -11.80 -7.97 -8.70
N ALA A 332 -12.58 -7.92 -7.62
CA ALA A 332 -13.42 -6.75 -7.33
C ALA A 332 -12.57 -5.49 -7.04
N LEU A 333 -11.43 -5.64 -6.36
CA LEU A 333 -10.50 -4.53 -6.12
C LEU A 333 -9.86 -4.04 -7.43
N GLU A 334 -9.42 -4.96 -8.30
CA GLU A 334 -8.92 -4.61 -9.64
C GLU A 334 -9.93 -3.78 -10.42
N ALA A 335 -11.18 -4.25 -10.46
CA ALA A 335 -12.28 -3.59 -11.16
C ALA A 335 -12.54 -2.16 -10.67
N GLU A 336 -12.61 -1.97 -9.36
CA GLU A 336 -12.84 -0.63 -8.77
C GLU A 336 -11.66 0.32 -9.02
N ILE A 337 -10.42 -0.18 -9.01
CA ILE A 337 -9.24 0.62 -9.38
C ILE A 337 -9.34 1.06 -10.83
N GLN A 338 -9.66 0.17 -11.76
CA GLN A 338 -9.83 0.51 -13.19
C GLN A 338 -10.95 1.52 -13.40
N ALA A 339 -12.08 1.37 -12.70
CA ALA A 339 -13.17 2.33 -12.75
C ALA A 339 -12.76 3.72 -12.20
N ALA A 340 -11.99 3.76 -11.14
CA ALA A 340 -11.48 5.01 -10.57
C ALA A 340 -10.48 5.70 -11.51
N VAL A 341 -9.56 4.95 -12.12
CA VAL A 341 -8.62 5.48 -13.12
C VAL A 341 -9.36 6.00 -14.35
N LYS A 342 -10.41 5.29 -14.82
CA LYS A 342 -11.27 5.75 -15.93
C LYS A 342 -11.96 7.08 -15.64
N ARG A 343 -12.26 7.36 -14.36
CA ARG A 343 -12.82 8.64 -13.91
C ARG A 343 -11.78 9.77 -13.84
N GLY A 344 -10.52 9.50 -14.17
CA GLY A 344 -9.42 10.47 -14.16
C GLY A 344 -8.64 10.54 -12.84
N ILE A 345 -8.84 9.60 -11.91
CA ILE A 345 -8.16 9.57 -10.62
C ILE A 345 -6.78 8.91 -10.79
N VAL A 346 -5.72 9.61 -10.39
CA VAL A 346 -4.37 9.05 -10.35
C VAL A 346 -4.24 8.19 -9.10
N ILE A 347 -3.88 6.92 -9.26
CA ILE A 347 -3.69 6.01 -8.11
C ILE A 347 -2.25 5.54 -8.07
N VAL A 348 -1.61 5.73 -6.91
CA VAL A 348 -0.21 5.36 -6.66
C VAL A 348 -0.18 4.22 -5.64
N PHE A 349 0.49 3.13 -6.00
CA PHE A 349 0.73 2.00 -5.09
C PHE A 349 2.22 1.76 -4.90
N SER A 350 2.57 1.28 -3.71
CA SER A 350 3.91 0.74 -3.43
C SER A 350 4.19 -0.54 -4.25
N ALA A 351 5.42 -0.68 -4.76
CA ALA A 351 5.86 -1.87 -5.49
C ALA A 351 6.10 -3.09 -4.58
N GLY A 352 6.23 -2.85 -3.26
CA GLY A 352 6.53 -3.86 -2.26
C GLY A 352 8.00 -3.85 -1.80
N ASN A 353 8.28 -4.54 -0.70
CA ASN A 353 9.61 -4.64 -0.09
C ASN A 353 10.00 -6.12 -0.02
N GLY A 354 10.36 -6.69 -1.14
CA GLY A 354 10.57 -8.12 -1.33
C GLY A 354 9.32 -8.90 -1.76
N HIS A 355 8.18 -8.24 -1.99
CA HIS A 355 6.90 -8.84 -2.37
C HIS A 355 6.65 -8.78 -3.88
N TYR A 356 5.80 -9.65 -4.40
CA TYR A 356 5.16 -9.51 -5.71
C TYR A 356 3.83 -8.75 -5.55
N SER A 357 3.94 -7.46 -5.35
CA SER A 357 2.86 -6.61 -4.86
C SER A 357 1.68 -6.51 -5.83
N PHE A 358 0.47 -6.63 -5.32
CA PHE A 358 -0.78 -6.24 -5.93
C PHE A 358 -1.52 -5.27 -4.97
N PRO A 359 -2.12 -4.18 -5.45
CA PRO A 359 -2.34 -3.71 -6.83
C PRO A 359 -1.15 -3.02 -7.53
N GLY A 360 0.02 -2.86 -6.89
CA GLY A 360 1.17 -2.15 -7.46
C GLY A 360 1.64 -2.65 -8.83
N GLN A 361 1.32 -3.90 -9.21
CA GLN A 361 1.65 -4.44 -10.53
C GLN A 361 0.60 -4.17 -11.62
N MET A 362 -0.55 -3.56 -11.30
CA MET A 362 -1.54 -3.22 -12.33
C MET A 362 -0.97 -2.20 -13.33
N PRO A 363 -1.30 -2.31 -14.64
CA PRO A 363 -0.80 -1.35 -15.63
C PRO A 363 -1.41 0.05 -15.47
N ASP A 364 -2.60 0.14 -14.90
CA ASP A 364 -3.38 1.37 -14.80
C ASP A 364 -2.94 2.30 -13.67
N VAL A 365 -2.16 1.80 -12.70
CA VAL A 365 -1.67 2.57 -11.55
C VAL A 365 -0.23 3.03 -11.74
N VAL A 366 0.22 3.99 -10.94
CA VAL A 366 1.65 4.34 -10.79
C VAL A 366 2.24 3.42 -9.72
N SER A 367 3.23 2.63 -10.09
CA SER A 367 3.95 1.73 -9.18
C SER A 367 5.23 2.39 -8.69
N ALA A 368 5.33 2.60 -7.37
CA ALA A 368 6.45 3.28 -6.72
C ALA A 368 7.52 2.28 -6.27
N GLY A 369 8.68 2.29 -6.90
CA GLY A 369 9.90 1.58 -6.49
C GLY A 369 10.80 2.42 -5.58
N GLY A 370 12.04 1.99 -5.38
CA GLY A 370 12.95 2.63 -4.44
C GLY A 370 14.36 2.89 -4.95
N VAL A 371 14.86 4.08 -4.64
CA VAL A 371 16.24 4.52 -4.88
C VAL A 371 16.82 5.09 -3.59
N PHE A 372 18.03 4.67 -3.28
CA PHE A 372 18.84 5.27 -2.22
C PHE A 372 19.74 6.35 -2.82
N VAL A 373 19.75 7.52 -2.20
CA VAL A 373 20.66 8.63 -2.50
C VAL A 373 21.59 8.83 -1.31
N ASP A 374 22.89 8.74 -1.51
CA ASP A 374 23.86 8.91 -0.43
C ASP A 374 24.15 10.38 -0.11
N GLN A 375 24.99 10.62 0.89
CA GLN A 375 25.37 11.96 1.31
C GLN A 375 26.09 12.76 0.21
N ALA A 376 26.76 12.10 -0.73
CA ALA A 376 27.41 12.71 -1.88
C ALA A 376 26.47 12.96 -3.06
N GLY A 377 25.20 12.53 -2.95
CA GLY A 377 24.21 12.63 -4.02
C GLY A 377 24.25 11.51 -5.04
N SER A 378 25.06 10.47 -4.82
CA SER A 378 25.10 9.30 -5.72
C SER A 378 23.85 8.44 -5.54
N MET A 379 23.29 7.98 -6.64
CA MET A 379 22.05 7.21 -6.69
C MET A 379 22.33 5.72 -6.95
N ARG A 380 21.58 4.85 -6.26
CA ARG A 380 21.56 3.41 -6.53
C ARG A 380 20.18 2.82 -6.29
N ALA A 381 19.82 1.79 -7.03
CA ALA A 381 18.61 1.02 -6.76
C ALA A 381 18.62 0.50 -5.31
N SER A 382 17.49 0.63 -4.63
CA SER A 382 17.35 0.12 -3.27
C SER A 382 17.13 -1.38 -3.29
N ASP A 383 18.04 -2.12 -2.64
CA ASP A 383 17.92 -3.56 -2.41
C ASP A 383 16.83 -3.93 -1.37
N TYR A 384 16.18 -2.93 -0.79
CA TYR A 384 14.98 -3.10 0.03
C TYR A 384 13.70 -3.14 -0.81
N ALA A 385 13.64 -2.37 -1.91
CA ALA A 385 12.46 -2.22 -2.76
C ALA A 385 12.27 -3.38 -3.74
N SER A 386 11.04 -3.83 -3.97
CA SER A 386 10.71 -4.83 -4.97
C SER A 386 10.87 -4.33 -6.38
N ALA A 387 11.33 -5.21 -7.26
CA ALA A 387 11.18 -5.07 -8.70
C ALA A 387 11.02 -6.46 -9.35
N PHE A 388 10.08 -6.56 -10.29
CA PHE A 388 9.78 -7.84 -10.95
C PHE A 388 9.01 -7.63 -12.25
N ARG A 389 8.98 -8.67 -13.08
CA ARG A 389 8.08 -8.75 -14.22
C ARG A 389 6.79 -9.43 -13.80
N SER A 390 5.64 -8.77 -13.99
CA SER A 390 4.34 -9.38 -13.75
C SER A 390 4.11 -10.57 -14.68
N ARG A 391 3.49 -11.62 -14.15
CA ARG A 391 3.00 -12.74 -14.94
C ARG A 391 1.48 -12.68 -15.16
N ILE A 392 0.80 -11.80 -14.43
CA ILE A 392 -0.64 -11.54 -14.56
C ILE A 392 -0.87 -10.58 -15.74
N TYR A 393 -0.08 -9.51 -15.81
CA TYR A 393 -0.22 -8.47 -16.84
C TYR A 393 0.94 -8.58 -17.82
N SER A 394 0.63 -8.96 -19.06
CA SER A 394 1.63 -9.16 -20.11
C SER A 394 2.42 -7.88 -20.39
N GLY A 395 3.75 -7.99 -20.47
CA GLY A 395 4.63 -6.86 -20.73
C GLY A 395 4.82 -5.86 -19.57
N ARG A 396 4.18 -6.10 -18.42
CA ARG A 396 4.26 -5.20 -17.26
C ARG A 396 5.52 -5.47 -16.43
N ASN A 397 6.40 -4.46 -16.33
CA ASN A 397 7.49 -4.41 -15.36
C ASN A 397 7.09 -3.52 -14.17
N VAL A 398 7.55 -3.88 -12.99
CA VAL A 398 7.38 -3.18 -11.71
C VAL A 398 8.78 -2.84 -11.19
N PRO A 399 9.02 -1.59 -10.77
CA PRO A 399 8.13 -0.42 -10.70
C PRO A 399 8.04 0.36 -12.02
N ASP A 400 7.23 1.45 -12.03
CA ASP A 400 7.24 2.44 -13.11
C ASP A 400 8.36 3.46 -12.93
N VAL A 401 8.47 4.00 -11.73
CA VAL A 401 9.44 5.00 -11.27
C VAL A 401 9.70 4.81 -9.78
N CYS A 402 10.70 5.48 -9.23
CA CYS A 402 11.13 5.34 -7.85
C CYS A 402 11.01 6.64 -7.06
N GLY A 403 10.74 6.50 -5.75
CA GLY A 403 11.00 7.50 -4.72
C GLY A 403 12.23 7.15 -3.88
N LEU A 404 12.41 7.88 -2.78
CA LEU A 404 13.53 7.70 -1.84
C LEU A 404 13.25 6.53 -0.90
N VAL A 405 14.13 5.54 -0.92
CA VAL A 405 14.05 4.33 -0.09
C VAL A 405 15.43 3.96 0.43
N GLY A 406 15.52 3.59 1.70
CA GLY A 406 16.74 3.09 2.32
C GLY A 406 17.16 1.71 1.82
N LEU A 407 18.18 1.14 2.45
CA LEU A 407 18.79 -0.13 2.06
C LEU A 407 18.51 -1.22 3.09
N LEU A 408 18.64 -2.48 2.68
CA LEU A 408 18.66 -3.62 3.61
C LEU A 408 19.72 -3.42 4.71
N PRO A 409 19.48 -3.92 5.94
CA PRO A 409 18.38 -4.81 6.31
C PRO A 409 17.09 -4.09 6.78
N HIS A 410 17.14 -2.80 7.13
CA HIS A 410 16.07 -2.14 7.87
C HIS A 410 15.45 -0.94 7.16
N ALA A 411 16.07 -0.48 6.07
CA ALA A 411 15.69 0.76 5.36
C ALA A 411 15.62 2.00 6.29
N ASN A 412 16.50 2.08 7.30
CA ASN A 412 16.62 3.23 8.21
C ASN A 412 17.17 4.43 7.44
N TYR A 413 16.28 5.27 6.90
CA TYR A 413 16.70 6.29 5.93
C TYR A 413 15.93 7.62 6.04
N LEU A 414 14.63 7.59 6.30
CA LEU A 414 13.81 8.79 6.44
C LEU A 414 13.43 8.96 7.91
N ALA A 415 13.75 10.10 8.51
CA ALA A 415 13.25 10.47 9.83
C ALA A 415 11.82 11.01 9.67
N LEU A 416 10.84 10.27 10.16
CA LEU A 416 9.41 10.51 9.98
C LEU A 416 8.70 10.65 11.34
N PRO A 417 7.72 11.58 11.46
CA PRO A 417 6.95 11.72 12.68
C PRO A 417 5.98 10.54 12.84
N ILE A 418 5.94 9.94 14.02
CA ILE A 418 5.03 8.84 14.36
C ILE A 418 4.40 9.07 15.74
N PRO A 419 3.23 8.48 16.03
CA PRO A 419 2.70 8.54 17.38
C PRO A 419 3.65 7.90 18.40
N SER A 420 3.86 8.57 19.53
CA SER A 420 4.68 8.03 20.60
C SER A 420 4.18 6.66 21.07
N ALA A 421 5.09 5.71 21.20
CA ALA A 421 4.81 4.34 21.61
C ALA A 421 3.83 3.59 20.69
N CYS A 422 3.72 3.97 19.41
CA CYS A 422 3.04 3.16 18.41
C CYS A 422 3.83 1.84 18.12
N GLU A 423 3.33 0.97 17.29
CA GLU A 423 3.97 -0.32 17.01
C GLU A 423 5.36 -0.14 16.39
N ILE A 424 5.48 0.72 15.36
CA ILE A 424 6.75 1.02 14.69
C ILE A 424 7.77 1.59 15.69
N ASP A 425 7.38 2.52 16.57
CA ASP A 425 8.26 3.09 17.57
C ASP A 425 8.79 2.00 18.53
N ARG A 426 7.91 1.16 19.06
CA ARG A 426 8.33 0.05 19.95
C ARG A 426 9.27 -0.95 19.28
N GLU A 427 9.09 -1.21 18.00
CA GLU A 427 9.90 -2.17 17.27
C GLU A 427 11.23 -1.61 16.79
N ASN A 428 11.25 -0.37 16.30
CA ASN A 428 12.39 0.20 15.60
C ASN A 428 13.35 0.98 16.50
N SER A 429 12.88 1.61 17.59
CA SER A 429 13.73 2.43 18.46
C SER A 429 14.95 1.70 19.05
N ALA A 430 14.95 0.35 19.01
CA ALA A 430 16.12 -0.44 19.42
C ALA A 430 17.29 -0.39 18.42
N PHE A 431 17.06 0.03 17.16
CA PHE A 431 18.06 -0.01 16.08
C PHE A 431 17.99 1.15 15.08
N ASP A 432 17.02 2.05 15.20
CA ASP A 432 16.83 3.16 14.25
C ASP A 432 17.44 4.49 14.71
N GLY A 433 18.05 4.52 15.88
CA GLY A 433 18.74 5.70 16.43
C GLY A 433 17.83 6.70 17.10
N THR A 434 16.53 6.48 17.15
CA THR A 434 15.56 7.28 17.93
C THR A 434 15.44 6.74 19.37
N LEU A 435 14.68 7.43 20.21
CA LEU A 435 14.35 7.00 21.55
C LEU A 435 12.92 6.46 21.61
N PRO A 436 12.64 5.44 22.41
CA PRO A 436 11.27 4.99 22.61
C PRO A 436 10.35 6.14 23.05
N ALA A 437 9.22 6.28 22.40
CA ALA A 437 8.18 7.27 22.68
C ALA A 437 8.57 8.75 22.44
N ASP A 438 9.64 9.02 21.69
CA ASP A 438 10.03 10.40 21.34
C ASP A 438 9.19 10.99 20.19
N GLY A 439 8.34 10.20 19.55
CA GLY A 439 7.47 10.62 18.47
C GLY A 439 8.12 10.58 17.08
N TRP A 440 9.27 9.92 16.95
CA TRP A 440 10.01 9.81 15.69
C TRP A 440 10.46 8.39 15.44
N GLY A 441 10.53 8.02 14.17
CA GLY A 441 11.11 6.77 13.71
C GLY A 441 11.92 6.98 12.45
N VAL A 442 12.97 6.17 12.24
CA VAL A 442 13.74 6.20 10.99
C VAL A 442 13.46 4.94 10.21
N PHE A 443 12.63 5.08 9.21
CA PHE A 443 12.21 3.98 8.35
C PHE A 443 11.91 4.48 6.94
N SER A 444 11.79 3.58 6.01
CA SER A 444 11.34 3.87 4.66
C SER A 444 10.87 2.58 4.00
N GLY A 445 10.80 2.55 2.72
CA GLY A 445 10.33 1.45 1.90
C GLY A 445 9.58 1.99 0.71
N THR A 446 9.08 1.13 -0.11
CA THR A 446 8.19 1.56 -1.20
C THR A 446 6.90 2.19 -0.66
N SER A 447 6.61 1.96 0.63
CA SER A 447 5.56 2.64 1.39
C SER A 447 5.81 4.14 1.54
N ALA A 448 7.06 4.56 1.72
CA ALA A 448 7.46 5.98 1.71
C ALA A 448 7.52 6.54 0.29
N ALA A 449 7.97 5.75 -0.67
CA ALA A 449 8.06 6.17 -2.07
C ALA A 449 6.68 6.48 -2.68
N ALA A 450 5.67 5.68 -2.41
CA ALA A 450 4.32 5.88 -2.95
C ALA A 450 3.72 7.25 -2.58
N PRO A 451 3.72 7.70 -1.31
CA PRO A 451 3.23 9.02 -0.97
C PRO A 451 4.12 10.17 -1.51
N GLN A 452 5.44 9.98 -1.69
CA GLN A 452 6.27 10.97 -2.38
C GLN A 452 5.81 11.15 -3.83
N LEU A 453 5.55 10.06 -4.54
CA LEU A 453 5.03 10.10 -5.90
C LEU A 453 3.61 10.69 -5.95
N ALA A 454 2.75 10.37 -4.99
CA ALA A 454 1.42 10.95 -4.89
C ALA A 454 1.46 12.46 -4.70
N GLY A 455 2.39 12.96 -3.86
CA GLY A 455 2.66 14.38 -3.73
C GLY A 455 3.10 15.01 -5.05
N LEU A 456 3.98 14.34 -5.81
CA LEU A 456 4.43 14.84 -7.11
C LEU A 456 3.29 14.85 -8.14
N CYS A 457 2.42 13.84 -8.15
CA CYS A 457 1.19 13.85 -8.96
C CYS A 457 0.31 15.07 -8.63
N ALA A 458 0.23 15.46 -7.34
CA ALA A 458 -0.51 16.64 -6.95
C ALA A 458 0.12 17.95 -7.47
N LEU A 459 1.46 18.05 -7.51
CA LEU A 459 2.14 19.19 -8.13
C LEU A 459 1.82 19.30 -9.63
N LEU A 460 1.86 18.16 -10.35
CA LEU A 460 1.52 18.11 -11.78
C LEU A 460 0.07 18.51 -12.05
N LEU A 461 -0.87 18.02 -11.23
CA LEU A 461 -2.29 18.35 -11.37
C LEU A 461 -2.61 19.80 -10.98
N GLN A 462 -1.84 20.43 -10.06
CA GLN A 462 -1.95 21.89 -9.85
C GLN A 462 -1.46 22.64 -11.08
N ALA A 463 -0.31 22.25 -11.66
CA ALA A 463 0.24 22.92 -12.85
C ALA A 463 -0.65 22.71 -14.09
N SER A 464 -1.26 21.55 -14.24
CA SER A 464 -2.14 21.20 -15.37
C SER A 464 -3.30 20.29 -14.94
N PRO A 465 -4.45 20.87 -14.54
CA PRO A 465 -5.59 20.10 -13.98
C PRO A 465 -6.28 19.14 -14.95
N LYS A 466 -5.95 19.19 -16.23
CA LYS A 466 -6.56 18.33 -17.27
C LYS A 466 -5.75 17.09 -17.63
N LEU A 467 -4.63 16.87 -16.96
CA LEU A 467 -3.83 15.67 -17.20
C LEU A 467 -4.62 14.40 -16.85
N SER A 468 -4.63 13.45 -17.77
CA SER A 468 -5.14 12.12 -17.48
C SER A 468 -4.15 11.34 -16.58
N PRO A 469 -4.59 10.27 -15.89
CA PRO A 469 -3.67 9.39 -15.16
C PRO A 469 -2.54 8.83 -16.03
N GLY A 470 -2.82 8.54 -17.31
CA GLY A 470 -1.83 8.11 -18.28
C GLY A 470 -0.80 9.19 -18.60
N ASP A 471 -1.23 10.47 -18.76
CA ASP A 471 -0.32 11.59 -18.98
C ASP A 471 0.58 11.81 -17.78
N VAL A 472 0.03 11.80 -16.56
CA VAL A 472 0.81 11.92 -15.32
C VAL A 472 1.88 10.83 -15.26
N LYS A 473 1.50 9.58 -15.44
CA LYS A 473 2.42 8.45 -15.45
C LYS A 473 3.51 8.60 -16.54
N ALA A 474 3.14 9.01 -17.73
CA ALA A 474 4.08 9.23 -18.82
C ALA A 474 5.07 10.37 -18.53
N ILE A 475 4.62 11.47 -17.90
CA ILE A 475 5.49 12.58 -17.48
C ILE A 475 6.49 12.08 -16.44
N LEU A 476 6.03 11.40 -15.38
CA LEU A 476 6.90 10.84 -14.35
C LEU A 476 8.02 9.98 -14.94
N ARG A 477 7.69 9.09 -15.87
CA ARG A 477 8.66 8.20 -16.52
C ARG A 477 9.64 8.95 -17.40
N ARG A 478 9.18 9.91 -18.21
CA ARG A 478 10.08 10.67 -19.14
C ARG A 478 11.06 11.59 -18.43
N THR A 479 10.71 12.03 -17.21
CA THR A 479 11.48 13.05 -16.48
C THR A 479 12.27 12.48 -15.31
N ALA A 480 12.15 11.19 -15.04
CA ALA A 480 12.91 10.51 -14.00
C ALA A 480 14.43 10.60 -14.27
N ARG A 481 15.18 10.69 -13.18
CA ARG A 481 16.66 10.65 -13.22
C ARG A 481 17.11 9.21 -13.33
N ASP A 482 17.96 8.92 -14.33
CA ASP A 482 18.51 7.60 -14.61
C ASP A 482 19.36 7.07 -13.44
N VAL A 483 19.11 5.83 -13.00
CA VAL A 483 19.80 5.16 -11.89
C VAL A 483 20.52 3.94 -12.42
N ARG A 484 21.85 3.97 -12.39
CA ARG A 484 22.69 3.03 -13.15
C ARG A 484 23.34 1.94 -12.32
N THR A 485 23.19 1.98 -11.00
CA THR A 485 23.89 1.06 -10.09
C THR A 485 22.93 0.47 -9.06
N GLY A 486 23.35 -0.65 -8.44
CA GLY A 486 22.56 -1.34 -7.45
C GLY A 486 21.62 -2.38 -8.06
N HIS A 487 20.81 -2.95 -7.23
CA HIS A 487 19.80 -3.95 -7.60
C HIS A 487 18.58 -3.84 -6.67
N ALA A 488 17.45 -4.31 -7.14
CA ALA A 488 16.23 -4.42 -6.36
C ALA A 488 16.30 -5.58 -5.36
N ASN A 489 15.27 -5.74 -4.54
CA ASN A 489 15.21 -6.76 -3.50
C ASN A 489 15.33 -8.18 -4.08
N PRO A 490 16.31 -8.98 -3.59
CA PRO A 490 16.47 -10.36 -4.03
C PRO A 490 15.25 -11.26 -3.81
N ALA A 491 14.43 -10.97 -2.79
CA ALA A 491 13.23 -11.75 -2.50
C ALA A 491 12.12 -11.56 -3.55
N SER A 492 12.16 -10.50 -4.35
CA SER A 492 11.24 -10.27 -5.47
C SER A 492 11.78 -10.76 -6.83
N ASP A 493 12.87 -11.50 -6.82
CA ASP A 493 13.43 -12.16 -8.00
C ASP A 493 13.45 -13.68 -7.78
N PRO A 494 12.83 -14.49 -8.65
CA PRO A 494 12.87 -15.95 -8.52
C PRO A 494 14.29 -16.54 -8.46
N ARG A 495 15.28 -15.83 -9.02
CA ARG A 495 16.70 -16.23 -8.98
C ARG A 495 17.39 -15.89 -7.64
N GLY A 496 16.74 -15.06 -6.79
CA GLY A 496 17.28 -14.65 -5.49
C GLY A 496 18.44 -13.65 -5.54
N VAL A 497 18.65 -12.94 -6.66
CA VAL A 497 19.74 -11.97 -6.82
C VAL A 497 19.28 -10.52 -6.92
N GLY A 498 18.00 -10.30 -7.21
CA GLY A 498 17.42 -8.99 -7.52
C GLY A 498 17.71 -8.53 -8.95
N LEU A 499 16.79 -7.77 -9.54
CA LEU A 499 17.00 -7.15 -10.84
C LEU A 499 18.00 -6.02 -10.71
N ALA A 500 18.96 -5.94 -11.63
CA ALA A 500 20.00 -4.91 -11.63
C ALA A 500 19.52 -3.61 -12.28
N ALA A 501 19.99 -2.47 -11.76
CA ALA A 501 19.87 -1.18 -12.41
C ALA A 501 20.91 -1.06 -13.55
N GLY A 502 20.57 -0.28 -14.57
CA GLY A 502 21.38 -0.06 -15.77
C GLY A 502 21.13 1.31 -16.39
N ALA A 503 21.70 1.57 -17.56
CA ALA A 503 21.47 2.81 -18.27
C ALA A 503 20.06 2.83 -18.91
N GLY A 504 19.33 3.92 -18.71
CA GLY A 504 17.98 4.09 -19.22
C GLY A 504 16.94 3.33 -18.39
N GLU A 505 15.77 3.07 -18.96
CA GLU A 505 14.73 2.29 -18.26
C GLU A 505 15.17 0.85 -18.05
N ASP A 506 15.09 0.38 -16.81
CA ASP A 506 15.58 -0.94 -16.40
C ASP A 506 14.60 -1.73 -15.51
N GLY A 507 14.99 -2.96 -15.18
CA GLY A 507 14.14 -3.84 -14.39
C GLY A 507 14.09 -3.51 -12.89
N ALA A 508 15.08 -2.80 -12.35
CA ALA A 508 15.20 -2.51 -10.93
C ALA A 508 14.48 -1.23 -10.50
N THR A 509 14.55 -0.21 -11.36
CA THR A 509 14.09 1.15 -11.01
C THR A 509 13.03 1.69 -11.97
N GLY A 510 12.63 0.90 -12.98
CA GLY A 510 11.77 1.41 -14.05
C GLY A 510 12.48 2.53 -14.79
N ALA A 511 11.85 3.71 -14.86
CA ALA A 511 12.48 4.88 -15.49
C ALA A 511 13.47 5.63 -14.58
N GLY A 512 13.58 5.25 -13.29
CA GLY A 512 14.51 5.85 -12.33
C GLY A 512 13.85 6.69 -11.24
N LEU A 513 14.62 7.56 -10.58
CA LEU A 513 14.18 8.41 -9.49
C LEU A 513 13.41 9.62 -9.99
N VAL A 514 12.20 9.86 -9.48
CA VAL A 514 11.37 11.00 -9.90
C VAL A 514 12.05 12.35 -9.66
N ASP A 515 11.74 13.32 -10.51
CA ASP A 515 12.26 14.69 -10.46
C ASP A 515 11.11 15.69 -10.62
N ALA A 516 10.73 16.35 -9.54
CA ALA A 516 9.58 17.25 -9.53
C ALA A 516 9.80 18.47 -10.44
N LEU A 517 11.00 19.04 -10.44
CA LEU A 517 11.30 20.21 -11.28
C LEU A 517 11.27 19.86 -12.77
N ALA A 518 11.88 18.73 -13.15
CA ALA A 518 11.88 18.29 -14.53
C ALA A 518 10.46 17.96 -15.01
N ALA A 519 9.65 17.34 -14.14
CA ALA A 519 8.27 16.98 -14.44
C ALA A 519 7.38 18.21 -14.64
N VAL A 520 7.45 19.20 -13.74
CA VAL A 520 6.64 20.44 -13.83
C VAL A 520 7.07 21.29 -15.03
N LYS A 521 8.37 21.39 -15.31
CA LYS A 521 8.88 22.14 -16.48
C LYS A 521 8.34 21.66 -17.83
N GLN A 522 7.86 20.43 -17.93
CA GLN A 522 7.21 19.94 -19.16
C GLN A 522 5.80 20.53 -19.37
N LEU A 523 5.24 21.18 -18.37
CA LEU A 523 3.88 21.71 -18.39
C LEU A 523 3.84 23.24 -18.48
N LEU A 524 4.96 23.89 -18.20
CA LEU A 524 5.16 25.34 -18.26
C LEU A 524 5.82 25.74 -19.58
#